data_3a7631451cbb06f10e8f819e8943c501
#
_entry.id   3a7631451cbb06f10e8f819e8943c501
#
_cell.length_a   1.000
_cell.length_b   1.000
_cell.length_c   1.000
_cell.angle_alpha   90.00
_cell.angle_beta   90.00
_cell.angle_gamma   90.00
#
_symmetry.space_group_name_H-M   'P 1'
#
loop_
_entity.id
_entity.type
_entity.pdbx_description
1 polymer ?
#
loop_
_entity_poly.entity_id
_entity_poly.type
_entity_poly.pdbx_seq_one_letter_code
_entity_poly.pdbx_strand_id
1 'polypeptide(L)'
;LKLRRDKIRALMAQQGIDAALITCNVNLIYTYGCVVSGYLYLPLNAPARLFIKRPNDIEGEHIHPIRKPEQITGLLKECGLPLPVKLMLEGDELPFTEYNRLAACFPETEIVPCGTALIRQARSVKTPMEIEMFRRSGAAHTKAYEQIPSVYQPGMTDRQLSVEIERLMRLEGCLGIFRVFGQSMEIFM
;
A
#
# COMPACT_ATOMS: atom_id res chain seq x y z
N LEU A 1 -8.52 9.51 3.78
CA LEU A 1 -7.46 8.79 4.48
C LEU A 1 -7.86 8.42 5.91
N LYS A 2 -8.47 9.34 6.69
CA LYS A 2 -8.90 9.06 8.07
C LYS A 2 -9.77 7.80 8.15
N LEU A 3 -10.87 7.74 7.39
CA LEU A 3 -11.79 6.58 7.37
C LEU A 3 -11.07 5.24 7.09
N ARG A 4 -10.06 5.25 6.22
CA ARG A 4 -9.27 4.05 5.89
C ARG A 4 -8.43 3.59 7.08
N ARG A 5 -7.76 4.52 7.75
CA ARG A 5 -6.99 4.22 8.97
C ARG A 5 -7.89 3.76 10.11
N ASP A 6 -9.07 4.34 10.24
CA ASP A 6 -10.02 3.97 11.29
C ASP A 6 -10.56 2.54 11.08
N LYS A 7 -10.78 2.11 9.82
CA LYS A 7 -11.10 0.69 9.51
C LYS A 7 -9.98 -0.26 9.94
N ILE A 8 -8.73 0.09 9.67
CA ILE A 8 -7.57 -0.73 10.09
C ILE A 8 -7.50 -0.79 11.61
N ARG A 9 -7.63 0.36 12.30
CA ARG A 9 -7.64 0.42 13.78
C ARG A 9 -8.74 -0.44 14.39
N ALA A 10 -9.94 -0.46 13.80
CA ALA A 10 -11.02 -1.30 14.28
C ALA A 10 -10.68 -2.79 14.22
N LEU A 11 -10.03 -3.24 13.14
CA LEU A 11 -9.56 -4.61 13.01
C LEU A 11 -8.39 -4.93 13.96
N MET A 12 -7.46 -3.97 14.13
CA MET A 12 -6.36 -4.08 15.10
C MET A 12 -6.91 -4.26 16.53
N ALA A 13 -7.88 -3.42 16.91
CA ALA A 13 -8.51 -3.49 18.23
C ALA A 13 -9.16 -4.86 18.50
N GLN A 14 -9.84 -5.45 17.50
CA GLN A 14 -10.43 -6.79 17.61
C GLN A 14 -9.39 -7.89 17.86
N GLN A 15 -8.14 -7.68 17.43
CA GLN A 15 -7.04 -8.63 17.60
C GLN A 15 -6.08 -8.26 18.74
N GLY A 16 -6.41 -7.22 19.52
CA GLY A 16 -5.56 -6.74 20.61
C GLY A 16 -4.20 -6.19 20.15
N ILE A 17 -4.14 -5.61 18.94
CA ILE A 17 -2.92 -5.03 18.37
C ILE A 17 -2.88 -3.54 18.70
N ASP A 18 -1.76 -3.08 19.29
CA ASP A 18 -1.62 -1.68 19.74
C ASP A 18 -1.18 -0.73 18.64
N ALA A 19 -0.36 -1.23 17.70
CA ALA A 19 0.14 -0.44 16.60
C ALA A 19 0.44 -1.29 15.36
N ALA A 20 0.52 -0.64 14.19
CA ALA A 20 0.99 -1.22 12.95
C ALA A 20 2.18 -0.43 12.39
N LEU A 21 3.17 -1.11 11.82
CA LEU A 21 4.22 -0.51 11.03
C LEU A 21 4.06 -0.94 9.57
N ILE A 22 3.60 -0.01 8.74
CA ILE A 22 3.22 -0.23 7.35
C ILE A 22 4.34 0.24 6.44
N THR A 23 4.74 -0.61 5.50
CA THR A 23 5.89 -0.40 4.61
C THR A 23 5.55 -0.63 3.14
N CYS A 24 4.62 -1.55 2.85
CA CYS A 24 4.27 -1.92 1.48
C CYS A 24 3.64 -0.75 0.75
N ASN A 25 4.14 -0.45 -0.45
CA ASN A 25 3.71 0.71 -1.25
C ASN A 25 2.20 0.81 -1.42
N VAL A 26 1.54 -0.32 -1.70
CA VAL A 26 0.08 -0.35 -1.89
C VAL A 26 -0.68 0.02 -0.62
N ASN A 27 -0.15 -0.37 0.54
CA ASN A 27 -0.74 -0.07 1.84
C ASN A 27 -0.38 1.34 2.32
N LEU A 28 0.79 1.87 1.96
CA LEU A 28 1.14 3.29 2.13
C LEU A 28 0.21 4.20 1.31
N ILE A 29 -0.05 3.87 0.04
CA ILE A 29 -1.04 4.61 -0.78
C ILE A 29 -2.41 4.56 -0.11
N TYR A 30 -2.84 3.41 0.38
CA TYR A 30 -4.14 3.27 1.02
C TYR A 30 -4.27 4.09 2.30
N THR A 31 -3.24 4.10 3.14
CA THR A 31 -3.27 4.67 4.48
C THR A 31 -2.78 6.11 4.56
N TYR A 32 -1.84 6.48 3.69
CA TYR A 32 -1.19 7.79 3.70
C TYR A 32 -1.46 8.62 2.42
N GLY A 33 -1.71 7.97 1.28
CA GLY A 33 -2.08 8.62 0.03
C GLY A 33 -0.93 8.78 -0.97
N CYS A 34 0.30 8.46 -0.60
CA CYS A 34 1.45 8.47 -1.51
C CYS A 34 2.41 7.31 -1.22
N VAL A 35 3.32 7.06 -2.15
CA VAL A 35 4.43 6.12 -1.99
C VAL A 35 5.66 6.88 -1.56
N VAL A 36 6.25 6.42 -0.47
CA VAL A 36 7.51 6.93 0.06
C VAL A 36 8.43 5.77 0.42
N SER A 37 9.74 6.00 0.37
CA SER A 37 10.66 5.06 1.00
C SER A 37 10.67 5.34 2.50
N GLY A 38 9.95 4.54 3.28
CA GLY A 38 9.77 4.79 4.70
C GLY A 38 8.77 3.86 5.35
N TYR A 39 8.28 4.25 6.51
CA TYR A 39 7.41 3.47 7.37
C TYR A 39 6.28 4.34 7.93
N LEU A 40 5.05 3.90 7.80
CA LEU A 40 3.94 4.53 8.50
C LEU A 40 3.66 3.78 9.80
N TYR A 41 3.93 4.40 10.92
CA TYR A 41 3.50 3.92 12.23
C TYR A 41 2.07 4.36 12.50
N LEU A 42 1.18 3.40 12.66
CA LEU A 42 -0.25 3.61 12.92
C LEU A 42 -0.59 3.09 14.31
N PRO A 43 -0.54 3.92 15.36
CA PRO A 43 -0.99 3.53 16.68
C PRO A 43 -2.51 3.45 16.75
N LEU A 44 -3.02 2.64 17.67
CA LEU A 44 -4.46 2.46 17.88
C LEU A 44 -5.14 3.77 18.32
N ASN A 45 -4.55 4.48 19.27
CA ASN A 45 -5.17 5.60 19.98
C ASN A 45 -4.43 6.94 19.82
N ALA A 46 -3.56 7.09 18.80
CA ALA A 46 -2.83 8.34 18.58
C ALA A 46 -2.73 8.65 17.07
N PRO A 47 -2.32 9.88 16.69
CA PRO A 47 -2.05 10.22 15.29
C PRO A 47 -0.99 9.30 14.65
N ALA A 48 -1.21 8.95 13.39
CA ALA A 48 -0.22 8.19 12.62
C ALA A 48 1.04 9.03 12.41
N ARG A 49 2.20 8.37 12.39
CA ARG A 49 3.51 8.99 12.19
C ARG A 49 4.19 8.39 10.97
N LEU A 50 4.70 9.25 10.10
CA LEU A 50 5.47 8.83 8.92
C LEU A 50 6.95 8.97 9.20
N PHE A 51 7.68 7.88 9.16
CA PHE A 51 9.14 7.83 9.21
C PHE A 51 9.67 7.68 7.79
N ILE A 52 10.24 8.75 7.23
CA ILE A 52 10.58 8.84 5.82
C ILE A 52 12.09 8.80 5.58
N LYS A 53 12.51 7.95 4.64
CA LYS A 53 13.90 7.91 4.14
C LYS A 53 14.07 8.77 2.89
N ARG A 54 13.07 8.73 2.00
CA ARG A 54 13.04 9.48 0.72
C ARG A 54 11.59 9.67 0.24
N PRO A 55 11.25 10.79 -0.39
CA PRO A 55 12.09 12.00 -0.54
C PRO A 55 12.25 12.74 0.79
N ASN A 56 13.26 13.62 0.90
CA ASN A 56 13.59 14.30 2.16
C ASN A 56 12.92 15.67 2.30
N ASP A 57 12.17 16.11 1.30
CA ASP A 57 11.51 17.42 1.19
C ASP A 57 10.05 17.42 1.62
N ILE A 58 9.57 16.30 2.15
CA ILE A 58 8.21 16.21 2.71
C ILE A 58 8.27 16.60 4.20
N GLU A 59 7.60 17.68 4.53
CA GLU A 59 7.51 18.21 5.89
C GLU A 59 6.06 18.11 6.43
N GLY A 60 5.92 18.01 7.74
CA GLY A 60 4.65 18.00 8.43
C GLY A 60 4.79 17.61 9.89
N GLU A 61 3.79 17.96 10.70
CA GLU A 61 3.79 17.77 12.16
C GLU A 61 4.08 16.31 12.59
N HIS A 62 3.68 15.33 11.77
CA HIS A 62 3.79 13.91 12.07
C HIS A 62 4.72 13.18 11.11
N ILE A 63 5.63 13.92 10.46
CA ILE A 63 6.61 13.39 9.51
C ILE A 63 8.00 13.52 10.13
N HIS A 64 8.72 12.41 10.18
CA HIS A 64 10.03 12.32 10.79
C HIS A 64 11.03 11.76 9.79
N PRO A 65 12.00 12.56 9.30
CA PRO A 65 13.06 12.04 8.44
C PRO A 65 13.94 11.07 9.24
N ILE A 66 14.25 9.94 8.60
CA ILE A 66 15.13 8.91 9.16
C ILE A 66 16.12 8.42 8.12
N ARG A 67 17.26 7.89 8.57
CA ARG A 67 18.23 7.19 7.72
C ARG A 67 18.07 5.66 7.80
N LYS A 68 17.66 5.15 8.95
CA LYS A 68 17.57 3.73 9.25
C LYS A 68 16.41 3.45 10.22
N PRO A 69 15.77 2.26 10.15
CA PRO A 69 14.60 1.93 10.97
C PRO A 69 14.89 1.91 12.47
N GLU A 70 16.14 1.68 12.88
CA GLU A 70 16.54 1.66 14.29
C GLU A 70 16.33 3.01 15.01
N GLN A 71 16.10 4.09 14.27
CA GLN A 71 15.77 5.41 14.82
C GLN A 71 14.30 5.53 15.26
N ILE A 72 13.42 4.64 14.78
CA ILE A 72 11.96 4.74 14.98
C ILE A 72 11.60 4.74 16.46
N THR A 73 12.13 3.79 17.22
CA THR A 73 11.79 3.64 18.65
C THR A 73 12.24 4.84 19.49
N GLY A 74 13.41 5.44 19.16
CA GLY A 74 13.87 6.67 19.80
C GLY A 74 12.93 7.84 19.50
N LEU A 75 12.57 8.04 18.23
CA LEU A 75 11.66 9.09 17.80
C LEU A 75 10.25 8.92 18.37
N LEU A 76 9.74 7.69 18.52
CA LEU A 76 8.46 7.45 19.18
C LEU A 76 8.49 7.92 20.64
N LYS A 77 9.56 7.63 21.38
CA LYS A 77 9.76 8.09 22.76
C LYS A 77 9.86 9.63 22.84
N GLU A 78 10.60 10.25 21.94
CA GLU A 78 10.70 11.72 21.83
C GLU A 78 9.32 12.37 21.56
N CYS A 79 8.48 11.69 20.79
CA CYS A 79 7.10 12.13 20.55
C CYS A 79 6.12 11.83 21.71
N GLY A 80 6.59 11.30 22.84
CA GLY A 80 5.76 10.91 23.98
C GLY A 80 4.86 9.70 23.72
N LEU A 81 5.16 8.89 22.71
CA LEU A 81 4.41 7.68 22.39
C LEU A 81 5.04 6.47 23.11
N PRO A 82 4.27 5.69 23.87
CA PRO A 82 4.77 4.44 24.43
C PRO A 82 5.06 3.45 23.30
N LEU A 83 6.06 2.59 23.52
CA LEU A 83 6.27 1.47 22.62
C LEU A 83 5.09 0.50 22.73
N PRO A 84 4.65 -0.13 21.64
CA PRO A 84 3.52 -1.04 21.64
C PRO A 84 3.90 -2.34 22.36
N VAL A 85 2.95 -2.96 23.07
CA VAL A 85 3.10 -4.32 23.58
C VAL A 85 2.95 -5.30 22.41
N LYS A 86 2.04 -5.00 21.49
CA LYS A 86 1.78 -5.83 20.30
C LYS A 86 1.82 -4.99 19.02
N LEU A 87 2.79 -5.28 18.15
CA LEU A 87 3.04 -4.56 16.90
C LEU A 87 2.77 -5.44 15.69
N MET A 88 1.93 -4.98 14.80
CA MET A 88 1.67 -5.60 13.50
C MET A 88 2.73 -5.19 12.47
N LEU A 89 3.39 -6.16 11.87
CA LEU A 89 4.26 -6.01 10.70
C LEU A 89 3.63 -6.71 9.48
N GLU A 90 4.05 -6.30 8.29
CA GLU A 90 3.65 -6.90 7.02
C GLU A 90 4.54 -8.10 6.65
N GLY A 91 4.62 -9.09 7.57
CA GLY A 91 5.50 -10.24 7.43
C GLY A 91 5.16 -11.18 6.26
N ASP A 92 3.95 -11.06 5.72
CA ASP A 92 3.48 -11.75 4.53
C ASP A 92 3.94 -11.10 3.20
N GLU A 93 4.59 -9.93 3.25
CA GLU A 93 5.08 -9.20 2.07
C GLU A 93 6.54 -8.74 2.21
N LEU A 94 7.02 -8.56 3.44
CA LEU A 94 8.39 -8.12 3.70
C LEU A 94 9.41 -9.22 3.37
N PRO A 95 10.55 -8.89 2.75
CA PRO A 95 11.68 -9.80 2.72
C PRO A 95 12.09 -10.20 4.14
N PHE A 96 12.45 -11.46 4.31
CA PHE A 96 12.81 -12.03 5.61
C PHE A 96 13.84 -11.21 6.39
N THR A 97 14.86 -10.70 5.71
CA THR A 97 15.89 -9.85 6.32
C THR A 97 15.34 -8.52 6.82
N GLU A 98 14.45 -7.88 6.08
CA GLU A 98 13.83 -6.61 6.49
C GLU A 98 12.83 -6.85 7.65
N TYR A 99 12.05 -7.92 7.58
CA TYR A 99 11.16 -8.32 8.67
C TYR A 99 11.92 -8.49 9.98
N ASN A 100 12.99 -9.29 9.98
CA ASN A 100 13.80 -9.51 11.19
C ASN A 100 14.46 -8.23 11.68
N ARG A 101 14.92 -7.37 10.78
CA ARG A 101 15.50 -6.08 11.15
C ARG A 101 14.48 -5.16 11.82
N LEU A 102 13.25 -5.10 11.29
CA LEU A 102 12.18 -4.31 11.90
C LEU A 102 11.74 -4.89 13.25
N ALA A 103 11.61 -6.20 13.35
CA ALA A 103 11.30 -6.88 14.62
C ALA A 103 12.37 -6.59 15.67
N ALA A 104 13.65 -6.62 15.32
CA ALA A 104 14.75 -6.30 16.21
C ALA A 104 14.75 -4.85 16.73
N CYS A 105 14.09 -3.92 16.04
CA CYS A 105 13.90 -2.55 16.56
C CYS A 105 12.95 -2.51 17.77
N PHE A 106 12.16 -3.55 18.01
CA PHE A 106 11.15 -3.63 19.06
C PHE A 106 11.33 -4.92 19.92
N PRO A 107 12.44 -5.03 20.67
CA PRO A 107 12.85 -6.30 21.31
C PRO A 107 11.89 -6.80 22.40
N GLU A 108 11.12 -5.89 23.02
CA GLU A 108 10.17 -6.22 24.09
C GLU A 108 8.71 -6.27 23.60
N THR A 109 8.50 -6.23 22.27
CA THR A 109 7.18 -6.15 21.65
C THR A 109 6.84 -7.50 21.01
N GLU A 110 5.62 -7.98 21.23
CA GLU A 110 5.08 -9.13 20.48
C GLU A 110 4.86 -8.71 19.02
N ILE A 111 5.52 -9.38 18.08
CA ILE A 111 5.38 -9.08 16.65
C ILE A 111 4.32 -9.98 16.03
N VAL A 112 3.32 -9.35 15.41
CA VAL A 112 2.23 -10.03 14.66
C VAL A 112 2.47 -9.88 13.17
N PRO A 113 2.77 -10.97 12.43
CA PRO A 113 3.20 -10.89 11.03
C PRO A 113 2.07 -10.87 9.99
N CYS A 114 0.87 -10.48 10.37
CA CYS A 114 -0.32 -10.57 9.49
C CYS A 114 -0.76 -9.22 8.89
N GLY A 115 0.15 -8.23 8.82
CA GLY A 115 -0.21 -6.86 8.49
C GLY A 115 -0.90 -6.69 7.15
N THR A 116 -0.37 -7.28 6.09
CA THR A 116 -0.98 -7.18 4.76
C THR A 116 -2.34 -7.86 4.71
N ALA A 117 -2.50 -9.02 5.33
CA ALA A 117 -3.79 -9.74 5.36
C ALA A 117 -4.87 -8.91 6.07
N LEU A 118 -4.56 -8.28 7.21
CA LEU A 118 -5.48 -7.40 7.94
C LEU A 118 -5.83 -6.16 7.13
N ILE A 119 -4.85 -5.53 6.49
CA ILE A 119 -5.08 -4.35 5.65
C ILE A 119 -5.89 -4.72 4.39
N ARG A 120 -5.67 -5.89 3.79
CA ARG A 120 -6.53 -6.40 2.69
C ARG A 120 -7.98 -6.55 3.13
N GLN A 121 -8.23 -7.05 4.34
CA GLN A 121 -9.57 -7.12 4.91
C GLN A 121 -10.19 -5.72 5.04
N ALA A 122 -9.46 -4.72 5.54
CA ALA A 122 -9.93 -3.34 5.59
C ALA A 122 -10.25 -2.76 4.21
N ARG A 123 -9.48 -3.13 3.18
CA ARG A 123 -9.62 -2.70 1.77
C ARG A 123 -10.72 -3.45 1.02
N SER A 124 -11.22 -4.58 1.52
CA SER A 124 -12.26 -5.37 0.83
C SER A 124 -13.54 -4.57 0.67
N VAL A 125 -13.94 -3.80 1.67
CA VAL A 125 -15.10 -2.91 1.62
C VAL A 125 -14.66 -1.51 1.21
N LYS A 126 -15.07 -1.07 0.01
CA LYS A 126 -14.64 0.19 -0.59
C LYS A 126 -15.37 1.39 0.04
N THR A 127 -14.67 2.50 0.12
CA THR A 127 -15.26 3.78 0.47
C THR A 127 -15.99 4.41 -0.73
N PRO A 128 -16.91 5.37 -0.54
CA PRO A 128 -17.57 6.04 -1.67
C PRO A 128 -16.58 6.65 -2.67
N MET A 129 -15.49 7.26 -2.19
CA MET A 129 -14.44 7.81 -3.05
C MET A 129 -13.74 6.71 -3.87
N GLU A 130 -13.46 5.57 -3.28
CA GLU A 130 -12.85 4.43 -4.00
C GLU A 130 -13.82 3.87 -5.05
N ILE A 131 -15.12 3.78 -4.74
CA ILE A 131 -16.14 3.36 -5.72
C ILE A 131 -16.17 4.31 -6.91
N GLU A 132 -16.07 5.61 -6.67
CA GLU A 132 -16.03 6.60 -7.76
C GLU A 132 -14.77 6.45 -8.63
N MET A 133 -13.62 6.20 -8.00
CA MET A 133 -12.38 5.90 -8.75
C MET A 133 -12.52 4.64 -9.61
N PHE A 134 -13.15 3.58 -9.09
CA PHE A 134 -13.44 2.36 -9.87
C PHE A 134 -14.39 2.62 -11.04
N ARG A 135 -15.44 3.43 -10.83
CA ARG A 135 -16.38 3.80 -11.92
C ARG A 135 -15.67 4.58 -13.04
N ARG A 136 -14.81 5.53 -12.68
CA ARG A 136 -14.02 6.29 -13.66
C ARG A 136 -13.04 5.39 -14.42
N SER A 137 -12.35 4.50 -13.73
CA SER A 137 -11.47 3.51 -14.35
C SER A 137 -12.25 2.57 -15.27
N GLY A 138 -13.42 2.07 -14.82
CA GLY A 138 -14.29 1.23 -15.64
C GLY A 138 -14.77 1.93 -16.90
N ALA A 139 -15.17 3.19 -16.81
CA ALA A 139 -15.58 3.98 -17.98
C ALA A 139 -14.44 4.16 -19.00
N ALA A 140 -13.20 4.40 -18.53
CA ALA A 140 -12.03 4.47 -19.40
C ALA A 140 -11.75 3.13 -20.11
N HIS A 141 -11.86 2.01 -19.37
CA HIS A 141 -11.75 0.67 -19.97
C HIS A 141 -12.82 0.42 -21.02
N THR A 142 -14.08 0.74 -20.72
CA THR A 142 -15.20 0.59 -21.69
C THR A 142 -14.91 1.31 -22.99
N LYS A 143 -14.49 2.58 -22.93
CA LYS A 143 -14.13 3.36 -24.13
C LYS A 143 -13.02 2.72 -24.94
N ALA A 144 -12.00 2.18 -24.30
CA ALA A 144 -10.91 1.49 -24.99
C ALA A 144 -11.43 0.21 -25.69
N TYR A 145 -12.22 -0.61 -24.97
CA TYR A 145 -12.81 -1.83 -25.53
C TYR A 145 -13.75 -1.56 -26.72
N GLU A 146 -14.58 -0.52 -26.67
CA GLU A 146 -15.47 -0.14 -27.75
C GLU A 146 -14.72 0.23 -29.04
N GLN A 147 -13.47 0.65 -28.94
CA GLN A 147 -12.63 1.00 -30.09
C GLN A 147 -11.89 -0.19 -30.71
N ILE A 148 -11.81 -1.34 -30.05
CA ILE A 148 -11.07 -2.52 -30.56
C ILE A 148 -11.54 -2.93 -31.96
N PRO A 149 -12.85 -3.01 -32.28
CA PRO A 149 -13.28 -3.36 -33.64
C PRO A 149 -12.77 -2.41 -34.71
N SER A 150 -12.50 -1.16 -34.39
CA SER A 150 -12.03 -0.16 -35.38
C SER A 150 -10.53 -0.29 -35.72
N VAL A 151 -9.76 -0.91 -34.83
CA VAL A 151 -8.31 -1.12 -35.03
C VAL A 151 -7.97 -2.52 -35.53
N TYR A 152 -8.90 -3.47 -35.36
CA TYR A 152 -8.72 -4.82 -35.85
C TYR A 152 -8.73 -4.88 -37.39
N GLN A 153 -7.75 -5.57 -37.97
CA GLN A 153 -7.68 -5.86 -39.39
C GLN A 153 -7.48 -7.36 -39.61
N PRO A 154 -8.21 -7.96 -40.58
CA PRO A 154 -7.98 -9.35 -40.94
C PRO A 154 -6.51 -9.61 -41.29
N GLY A 155 -5.95 -10.68 -40.74
CA GLY A 155 -4.53 -11.03 -40.93
C GLY A 155 -3.59 -10.44 -39.86
N MET A 156 -4.09 -9.62 -38.94
CA MET A 156 -3.30 -9.26 -37.75
C MET A 156 -2.96 -10.51 -36.92
N THR A 157 -1.72 -10.54 -36.41
CA THR A 157 -1.33 -11.45 -35.37
C THR A 157 -1.92 -10.99 -34.02
N ASP A 158 -2.05 -11.90 -33.06
CA ASP A 158 -2.41 -11.61 -31.67
C ASP A 158 -1.53 -10.51 -31.06
N ARG A 159 -0.22 -10.55 -31.32
CA ARG A 159 0.75 -9.54 -30.88
C ARG A 159 0.45 -8.15 -31.46
N GLN A 160 0.12 -8.05 -32.75
CA GLN A 160 -0.22 -6.77 -33.39
C GLN A 160 -1.51 -6.20 -32.79
N LEU A 161 -2.52 -7.03 -32.59
CA LEU A 161 -3.78 -6.60 -31.95
C LEU A 161 -3.54 -6.17 -30.49
N SER A 162 -2.71 -6.90 -29.75
CA SER A 162 -2.35 -6.57 -28.37
C SER A 162 -1.71 -5.18 -28.26
N VAL A 163 -0.79 -4.84 -29.18
CA VAL A 163 -0.17 -3.51 -29.24
C VAL A 163 -1.20 -2.40 -29.47
N GLU A 164 -2.17 -2.62 -30.38
CA GLU A 164 -3.22 -1.64 -30.63
C GLU A 164 -4.16 -1.47 -29.43
N ILE A 165 -4.53 -2.57 -28.77
CA ILE A 165 -5.32 -2.52 -27.54
C ILE A 165 -4.58 -1.75 -26.43
N GLU A 166 -3.28 -2.03 -26.25
CA GLU A 166 -2.47 -1.31 -25.26
C GLU A 166 -2.39 0.19 -25.60
N ARG A 167 -2.24 0.55 -26.86
CA ARG A 167 -2.27 1.95 -27.31
C ARG A 167 -3.59 2.63 -26.95
N LEU A 168 -4.72 2.00 -27.21
CA LEU A 168 -6.05 2.52 -26.85
C LEU A 168 -6.17 2.70 -25.33
N MET A 169 -5.77 1.71 -24.56
CA MET A 169 -5.78 1.78 -23.09
C MET A 169 -4.92 2.94 -22.56
N ARG A 170 -3.73 3.15 -23.13
CA ARG A 170 -2.83 4.25 -22.74
C ARG A 170 -3.41 5.62 -23.08
N LEU A 171 -4.12 5.77 -24.18
CA LEU A 171 -4.83 7.00 -24.53
C LEU A 171 -5.94 7.35 -23.53
N GLU A 172 -6.55 6.35 -22.92
CA GLU A 172 -7.53 6.53 -21.83
C GLU A 172 -6.89 6.64 -20.43
N GLY A 173 -5.56 6.75 -20.35
CA GLY A 173 -4.83 6.99 -19.10
C GLY A 173 -4.30 5.76 -18.37
N CYS A 174 -4.35 4.58 -18.99
CA CYS A 174 -3.72 3.38 -18.42
C CYS A 174 -2.19 3.51 -18.45
N LEU A 175 -1.53 3.18 -17.33
CA LEU A 175 -0.07 3.23 -17.23
C LEU A 175 0.65 2.04 -17.88
N GLY A 176 -0.10 1.01 -18.32
CA GLY A 176 0.46 -0.21 -18.91
C GLY A 176 1.20 -1.11 -17.91
N ILE A 177 1.09 -0.83 -16.61
CA ILE A 177 1.72 -1.61 -15.56
C ILE A 177 0.65 -2.39 -14.81
N PHE A 178 0.80 -3.71 -14.80
CA PHE A 178 -0.06 -4.62 -14.07
C PHE A 178 0.69 -5.25 -12.90
N ARG A 179 0.16 -5.14 -11.69
CA ARG A 179 0.69 -5.82 -10.51
C ARG A 179 -0.21 -6.97 -10.11
N VAL A 180 0.36 -8.14 -9.96
CA VAL A 180 -0.33 -9.33 -9.48
C VAL A 180 0.31 -9.79 -8.18
N PHE A 181 -0.53 -10.19 -7.22
CA PHE A 181 -0.12 -10.82 -5.98
C PHE A 181 -0.35 -12.32 -6.07
N GLY A 182 0.61 -13.10 -5.60
CA GLY A 182 0.52 -14.54 -5.48
C GLY A 182 1.85 -15.22 -5.82
N GLN A 183 2.05 -16.43 -5.29
CA GLN A 183 3.17 -17.26 -5.72
C GLN A 183 2.94 -17.75 -7.14
N SER A 184 3.98 -17.68 -7.96
CA SER A 184 3.97 -18.19 -9.35
C SER A 184 2.94 -17.54 -10.27
N MET A 185 2.52 -16.32 -10.00
CA MET A 185 1.68 -15.56 -10.92
C MET A 185 2.56 -14.78 -11.89
N GLU A 186 2.97 -15.45 -12.95
CA GLU A 186 3.59 -14.83 -14.11
C GLU A 186 2.51 -14.52 -15.14
N ILE A 187 2.30 -13.24 -15.44
CA ILE A 187 1.45 -12.83 -16.54
C ILE A 187 2.37 -12.36 -17.65
N PHE A 188 2.46 -13.17 -18.70
CA PHE A 188 3.04 -12.77 -19.96
C PHE A 188 1.96 -12.05 -20.77
N MET A 189 2.16 -10.76 -21.00
CA MET A 189 1.36 -9.97 -21.94
C MET A 189 2.09 -9.83 -23.26
#